data_c06ada6542afc0a014543ddc539c6795
#
_entry.id   c06ada6542afc0a014543ddc539c6795
#
_cell.length_a   1.000
_cell.length_b   1.000
_cell.length_c   1.000
_cell.angle_alpha   90.00
_cell.angle_beta   90.00
_cell.angle_gamma   90.00
#
_symmetry.space_group_name_H-M   'P 1'
#
loop_
_entity.id
_entity.type
_entity.pdbx_description
1 polymer ?
#
loop_
_entity_poly.entity_id
_entity_poly.type
_entity_poly.pdbx_seq_one_letter_code
_entity_poly.pdbx_strand_id
1 'polypeptide(L)'
;RDSKIFKAFCDPNRLKILDILKSGEHCACKLLEILDVSQSTLSHHMKILTDSKIVNVRKDGKWSHYSLSREGIQFAIDYLDQMK
;
A
#
# COMPACT_ATOMS: atom_id res chain seq x y z
N ARG A 1 6.09 -4.99 13.85
CA ARG A 1 5.08 -5.29 12.87
C ARG A 1 3.87 -4.38 12.96
N ASP A 2 3.36 -4.22 14.19
CA ASP A 2 2.16 -3.43 14.41
C ASP A 2 2.36 -1.96 14.06
N SER A 3 3.50 -1.39 14.47
CA SER A 3 3.78 0.01 14.15
C SER A 3 3.93 0.22 12.64
N LYS A 4 4.42 -0.77 11.91
CA LYS A 4 4.56 -0.67 10.45
C LYS A 4 3.20 -0.59 9.78
N ILE A 5 2.21 -1.33 10.29
CA ILE A 5 0.86 -1.31 9.75
C ILE A 5 0.27 0.10 9.84
N PHE A 6 0.38 0.73 11.00
CA PHE A 6 -0.21 2.05 11.19
C PHE A 6 0.58 3.14 10.49
N LYS A 7 1.88 2.95 10.29
CA LYS A 7 2.68 3.85 9.48
C LYS A 7 2.16 3.93 8.04
N ALA A 8 1.62 2.83 7.53
CA ALA A 8 1.07 2.80 6.18
C ALA A 8 -0.04 3.84 5.98
N PHE A 9 -0.76 4.19 7.04
CA PHE A 9 -1.89 5.11 6.97
C PHE A 9 -1.52 6.54 7.35
N CYS A 10 -0.26 6.83 7.63
CA CYS A 10 0.16 8.12 8.19
C CYS A 10 0.63 9.12 7.14
N ASP A 11 0.11 9.07 5.92
CA ASP A 11 0.50 10.00 4.88
C ASP A 11 -0.63 10.15 3.86
N PRO A 12 -0.94 11.39 3.44
CA PRO A 12 -2.02 11.61 2.46
C PRO A 12 -1.83 10.86 1.15
N ASN A 13 -0.60 10.78 0.64
CA ASN A 13 -0.33 10.07 -0.60
C ASN A 13 -0.52 8.57 -0.44
N ARG A 14 -0.11 8.01 0.71
CA ARG A 14 -0.34 6.59 0.96
C ARG A 14 -1.82 6.26 1.08
N LEU A 15 -2.61 7.13 1.69
CA LEU A 15 -4.06 6.95 1.73
C LEU A 15 -4.66 6.98 0.33
N LYS A 16 -4.18 7.87 -0.54
CA LYS A 16 -4.63 7.93 -1.94
C LYS A 16 -4.30 6.63 -2.69
N ILE A 17 -3.09 6.11 -2.47
CA ILE A 17 -2.68 4.85 -3.10
C ILE A 17 -3.63 3.73 -2.68
N LEU A 18 -3.90 3.62 -1.39
CA LEU A 18 -4.81 2.60 -0.87
C LEU A 18 -6.21 2.73 -1.48
N ASP A 19 -6.70 3.97 -1.63
CA ASP A 19 -8.00 4.20 -2.27
C ASP A 19 -8.01 3.74 -3.73
N ILE A 20 -6.93 4.02 -4.46
CA ILE A 20 -6.80 3.60 -5.85
C ILE A 20 -6.83 2.06 -5.93
N LEU A 21 -6.12 1.39 -5.03
CA LEU A 21 -6.02 -0.06 -5.04
C LEU A 21 -7.32 -0.77 -4.64
N LYS A 22 -8.31 -0.05 -4.12
CA LYS A 22 -9.63 -0.64 -3.86
C LYS A 22 -10.27 -1.21 -5.12
N SER A 23 -9.97 -0.63 -6.28
CA SER A 23 -10.54 -1.07 -7.55
C SER A 23 -9.80 -2.26 -8.16
N GLY A 24 -8.70 -2.69 -7.54
CA GLY A 24 -7.94 -3.84 -8.02
C GLY A 24 -6.46 -3.53 -8.17
N GLU A 25 -5.75 -4.50 -8.71
CA GLU A 25 -4.30 -4.41 -8.90
C GLU A 25 -3.93 -3.30 -9.88
N HIS A 26 -2.87 -2.56 -9.55
CA HIS A 26 -2.31 -1.50 -10.42
C HIS A 26 -0.80 -1.66 -10.51
N CYS A 27 -0.25 -1.41 -11.70
CA CYS A 27 1.20 -1.36 -11.83
C CYS A 27 1.73 -0.03 -11.32
N ALA A 28 3.02 0.00 -10.98
CA ALA A 28 3.67 1.23 -10.53
C ALA A 28 3.54 2.35 -11.56
N CYS A 29 3.61 2.02 -12.85
CA CYS A 29 3.50 3.00 -13.92
C CYS A 29 2.13 3.70 -13.90
N LYS A 30 1.07 2.95 -13.61
CA LYS A 30 -0.27 3.52 -13.54
C LYS A 30 -0.42 4.42 -12.32
N LEU A 31 0.17 4.03 -11.20
CA LEU A 31 0.15 4.86 -10.00
C LEU A 31 0.88 6.18 -10.23
N LEU A 32 2.00 6.16 -10.97
CA LEU A 32 2.71 7.38 -11.32
C LEU A 32 1.87 8.31 -12.20
N GLU A 33 1.05 7.75 -13.10
CA GLU A 33 0.16 8.58 -13.94
C GLU A 33 -0.91 9.28 -13.11
N ILE A 34 -1.44 8.60 -12.09
CA ILE A 34 -2.55 9.11 -11.29
C ILE A 34 -2.06 10.09 -10.22
N LEU A 35 -0.90 9.79 -9.61
CA LEU A 35 -0.37 10.59 -8.51
C LEU A 35 0.64 11.61 -9.05
N ASP A 36 0.64 12.78 -8.45
CA ASP A 36 1.59 13.84 -8.80
C ASP A 36 2.81 13.75 -7.88
N VAL A 37 3.59 12.70 -8.05
CA VAL A 37 4.79 12.45 -7.25
C VAL A 37 5.90 11.93 -8.16
N SER A 38 7.15 12.07 -7.71
CA SER A 38 8.29 11.52 -8.43
C SER A 38 8.32 9.99 -8.28
N GLN A 39 9.07 9.34 -9.18
CA GLN A 39 9.25 7.90 -9.12
C GLN A 39 9.90 7.49 -7.80
N SER A 40 10.88 8.24 -7.31
CA SER A 40 11.56 7.92 -6.06
C SER A 40 10.61 8.08 -4.87
N THR A 41 9.75 9.08 -4.88
CA THR A 41 8.75 9.26 -3.82
C THR A 41 7.75 8.11 -3.83
N LEU A 42 7.27 7.70 -5.00
CA LEU A 42 6.36 6.57 -5.11
C LEU A 42 7.02 5.29 -4.58
N SER A 43 8.28 5.05 -4.97
CA SER A 43 9.02 3.87 -4.51
C SER A 43 9.13 3.84 -2.98
N HIS A 44 9.37 5.01 -2.37
CA HIS A 44 9.44 5.12 -0.92
C HIS A 44 8.10 4.76 -0.27
N HIS A 45 7.01 5.29 -0.80
CA HIS A 45 5.67 4.98 -0.28
C HIS A 45 5.33 3.51 -0.45
N MET A 46 5.65 2.94 -1.61
CA MET A 46 5.33 1.53 -1.86
C MET A 46 6.15 0.59 -0.98
N LYS A 47 7.40 0.97 -0.66
CA LYS A 47 8.19 0.18 0.28
C LYS A 47 7.54 0.16 1.67
N ILE A 48 7.09 1.31 2.15
CA ILE A 48 6.41 1.39 3.45
C ILE A 48 5.14 0.53 3.44
N LEU A 49 4.35 0.64 2.37
CA LEU A 49 3.10 -0.09 2.24
C LEU A 49 3.31 -1.61 2.16
N THR A 50 4.31 -2.06 1.39
CA THR A 50 4.59 -3.49 1.27
C THR A 50 5.24 -4.05 2.52
N ASP A 51 6.12 -3.29 3.17
CA ASP A 51 6.73 -3.71 4.45
C ASP A 51 5.67 -3.85 5.54
N SER A 52 4.61 -3.05 5.49
CA SER A 52 3.52 -3.12 6.46
C SER A 52 2.61 -4.33 6.25
N LYS A 53 2.72 -5.00 5.10
CA LYS A 53 1.86 -6.12 4.70
C LYS A 53 0.42 -5.71 4.39
N ILE A 54 0.14 -4.41 4.27
CA ILE A 54 -1.17 -3.92 3.84
C ILE A 54 -1.31 -4.05 2.31
N VAL A 55 -0.18 -3.98 1.61
CA VAL A 55 -0.12 -4.08 0.15
C VAL A 55 0.77 -5.23 -0.24
N ASN A 56 0.32 -6.04 -1.20
CA ASN A 56 1.12 -7.09 -1.83
C ASN A 56 1.77 -6.54 -3.09
N VAL A 57 2.93 -7.08 -3.43
CA VAL A 57 3.60 -6.75 -4.68
C VAL A 57 3.80 -8.04 -5.47
N ARG A 58 3.51 -7.98 -6.77
CA ARG A 58 3.76 -9.07 -7.71
C ARG A 58 4.69 -8.54 -8.79
N LYS A 59 5.79 -9.24 -9.02
CA LYS A 59 6.75 -8.88 -10.05
C LYS A 59 6.43 -9.62 -11.35
N ASP A 60 6.42 -8.89 -12.45
CA ASP A 60 6.22 -9.44 -13.78
C ASP A 60 7.29 -8.83 -14.67
N GLY A 61 8.42 -9.53 -14.80
CA GLY A 61 9.60 -8.97 -15.45
C GLY A 61 10.12 -7.79 -14.65
N LYS A 62 10.26 -6.65 -15.29
CA LYS A 62 10.71 -5.41 -14.63
C LYS A 62 9.57 -4.59 -14.01
N TRP A 63 8.34 -5.05 -14.20
CA TRP A 63 7.16 -4.32 -13.73
C TRP A 63 6.72 -4.81 -12.36
N SER A 64 6.37 -3.87 -11.47
CA SER A 64 5.79 -4.20 -10.17
C SER A 64 4.30 -3.89 -10.21
N HIS A 65 3.50 -4.85 -9.73
CA HIS A 65 2.05 -4.72 -9.65
C HIS A 65 1.64 -4.81 -8.19
N TYR A 66 0.82 -3.89 -7.74
CA TYR A 66 0.44 -3.76 -6.33
C TYR A 66 -1.05 -4.02 -6.16
N SER A 67 -1.38 -4.70 -5.06
CA SER A 67 -2.77 -4.97 -4.71
C SER A 67 -2.93 -4.92 -3.20
N LEU A 68 -4.16 -4.68 -2.72
CA LEU A 68 -4.42 -4.69 -1.28
C LEU A 68 -4.31 -6.12 -0.75
N SER A 69 -3.72 -6.27 0.43
CA SER A 69 -3.62 -7.55 1.11
C SER A 69 -4.82 -7.72 2.02
N ARG A 70 -5.68 -8.69 1.69
CA ARG A 70 -6.84 -9.00 2.52
C ARG A 70 -6.38 -9.41 3.93
N GLU A 71 -5.33 -10.22 4.02
CA GLU A 71 -4.79 -10.68 5.30
C GLU A 71 -4.22 -9.53 6.13
N GLY A 72 -3.47 -8.63 5.49
CA GLY A 72 -2.89 -7.49 6.18
C GLY A 72 -3.94 -6.53 6.70
N ILE A 73 -4.98 -6.29 5.89
CA ILE A 73 -6.09 -5.43 6.30
C ILE A 73 -6.86 -6.07 7.46
N GLN A 74 -7.12 -7.39 7.38
CA GLN A 74 -7.82 -8.08 8.46
C GLN A 74 -7.03 -8.06 9.75
N PHE A 75 -5.69 -8.17 9.67
CA PHE A 75 -4.84 -8.06 10.85
C PHE A 75 -5.02 -6.70 11.53
N ALA A 76 -5.06 -5.63 10.74
CA ALA A 76 -5.23 -4.27 11.26
C ALA A 76 -6.60 -4.11 11.93
N ILE A 77 -7.65 -4.65 11.30
CA ILE A 77 -9.01 -4.62 11.84
C ILE A 77 -9.05 -5.34 13.19
N ASP A 78 -8.49 -6.55 13.24
CA ASP A 78 -8.48 -7.36 14.46
C ASP A 78 -7.72 -6.69 15.57
N TYR A 79 -6.57 -6.08 15.23
CA TYR A 79 -5.75 -5.38 16.21
C TYR A 79 -6.53 -4.23 16.86
N LEU A 80 -7.21 -3.43 16.04
CA LEU A 80 -8.02 -2.31 16.54
C LEU A 80 -9.25 -2.82 17.30
N ASP A 81 -9.85 -3.89 16.83
CA ASP A 81 -11.04 -4.45 17.45
C ASP A 81 -10.79 -4.92 18.88
N GLN A 82 -9.57 -5.41 19.15
CA GLN A 82 -9.19 -5.84 20.50
C GLN A 82 -9.20 -4.70 21.54
N MET A 83 -9.19 -3.47 21.06
CA MET A 83 -9.14 -2.30 21.94
C MET A 83 -10.52 -1.79 22.35
N LYS A 84 -11.56 -2.33 21.75
CA LYS A 84 -12.93 -1.92 22.07
C LYS A 84 -13.45 -2.54 23.36
#